data_74b6ddc8ee47b028ed43f98db7432733
#
_entry.id   74b6ddc8ee47b028ed43f98db7432733
#
_cell.length_a   1.000
_cell.length_b   1.000
_cell.length_c   1.000
_cell.angle_alpha   90.00
_cell.angle_beta   90.00
_cell.angle_gamma   90.00
#
_symmetry.space_group_name_H-M   'P 1'
#
loop_
_entity.id
_entity.type
_entity.pdbx_description
1 polymer ?
#
loop_
_entity_poly.entity_id
_entity_poly.type
_entity_poly.pdbx_seq_one_letter_code
_entity_poly.pdbx_strand_id
1 'polypeptide(L)'
;MATIAVLGTLDSKGKEHAFLADHIRSKGHDVLLIDLGTGGDPEITPDIDRFDVAAAADLDLQTLIDKQDRGECVVAMSKAAPVIVAKLAEEGRIDGIISLGGGGGTALSTAAMRALPLGFPKLMVSTLASGNTAHYIGETDIAMMPSIVDVQGLNRVSKGVFARAAGAICGMVDAKVDEGDTKPLIVCSMFGNTTDCIDHATPIFEAAGYEVLVFHATGTGGRTMEKLIESGSVSGVFDVTTTEWADELCGGTLSAGPTRLEAAGKAGVPAVVSPAASTWPTSARRKAFPPNSRAATSTSTILRSLSCAPPPRNAPNWARSSPKKPTLTPVRWRSSSPRAASA
;
A
#
# COMPACT_ATOMS: atom_id res chain seq x y z
N MET A 1 16.43 22.27 -3.57
CA MET A 1 16.73 21.99 -2.16
C MET A 1 15.44 21.42 -1.61
N ALA A 2 15.45 20.23 -1.11
CA ALA A 2 14.26 19.53 -0.63
C ALA A 2 14.34 19.36 0.89
N THR A 3 13.20 19.17 1.54
CA THR A 3 13.10 18.94 2.98
C THR A 3 12.81 17.46 3.27
N ILE A 4 13.70 16.80 4.01
CA ILE A 4 13.56 15.38 4.36
C ILE A 4 13.17 15.26 5.83
N ALA A 5 12.00 14.63 6.09
CA ALA A 5 11.58 14.31 7.44
C ALA A 5 12.43 13.16 8.01
N VAL A 6 13.03 13.38 9.17
CA VAL A 6 13.76 12.36 9.93
C VAL A 6 12.95 12.03 11.17
N LEU A 7 12.31 10.85 11.16
CA LEU A 7 11.49 10.37 12.27
C LEU A 7 12.27 9.46 13.19
N GLY A 8 12.08 9.62 14.49
CA GLY A 8 12.72 8.70 15.43
C GLY A 8 12.21 8.81 16.87
N THR A 9 12.54 7.80 17.66
CA THR A 9 12.41 7.84 19.12
C THR A 9 13.64 8.54 19.69
N LEU A 10 13.58 9.89 19.72
CA LEU A 10 14.75 10.72 20.02
C LEU A 10 15.19 10.67 21.50
N ASP A 11 14.33 10.12 22.35
CA ASP A 11 14.63 9.79 23.75
C ASP A 11 15.66 8.66 23.92
N SER A 12 15.82 7.80 22.90
CA SER A 12 16.66 6.60 22.96
C SER A 12 17.61 6.44 21.78
N LYS A 13 17.37 7.16 20.68
CA LYS A 13 18.11 7.07 19.41
C LYS A 13 18.46 8.47 18.85
N GLY A 14 18.47 9.48 19.70
CA GLY A 14 18.71 10.86 19.28
C GLY A 14 20.05 11.06 18.57
N LYS A 15 21.13 10.46 19.08
CA LYS A 15 22.47 10.57 18.49
C LYS A 15 22.56 9.95 17.08
N GLU A 16 21.91 8.83 16.87
CA GLU A 16 21.85 8.14 15.58
C GLU A 16 21.08 8.97 14.55
N HIS A 17 19.94 9.55 14.98
CA HIS A 17 19.14 10.42 14.12
C HIS A 17 19.84 11.76 13.83
N ALA A 18 20.58 12.33 14.82
CA ALA A 18 21.41 13.50 14.58
C ALA A 18 22.49 13.22 13.52
N PHE A 19 23.19 12.10 13.63
CA PHE A 19 24.20 11.71 12.65
C PHE A 19 23.61 11.55 11.24
N LEU A 20 22.43 10.94 11.12
CA LEU A 20 21.70 10.81 9.87
C LEU A 20 21.32 12.19 9.30
N ALA A 21 20.73 13.05 10.13
CA ALA A 21 20.32 14.41 9.78
C ALA A 21 21.49 15.26 9.27
N ASP A 22 22.63 15.21 9.94
CA ASP A 22 23.83 15.94 9.53
C ASP A 22 24.36 15.46 8.18
N HIS A 23 24.29 14.16 7.89
CA HIS A 23 24.66 13.62 6.59
C HIS A 23 23.72 14.06 5.48
N ILE A 24 22.42 14.17 5.74
CA ILE A 24 21.43 14.71 4.81
C ILE A 24 21.72 16.19 4.52
N ARG A 25 21.92 17.00 5.58
CA ARG A 25 22.27 18.43 5.46
C ARG A 25 23.56 18.64 4.68
N SER A 26 24.56 17.78 4.89
CA SER A 26 25.83 17.85 4.16
C SER A 26 25.70 17.59 2.67
N LYS A 27 24.56 17.03 2.21
CA LYS A 27 24.23 16.80 0.79
C LYS A 27 23.37 17.90 0.18
N GLY A 28 23.08 18.95 0.94
CA GLY A 28 22.37 20.14 0.43
C GLY A 28 20.85 20.07 0.58
N HIS A 29 20.31 19.19 1.43
CA HIS A 29 18.89 19.13 1.75
C HIS A 29 18.61 19.63 3.16
N ASP A 30 17.42 20.15 3.39
CA ASP A 30 16.92 20.49 4.70
C ASP A 30 16.42 19.25 5.44
N VAL A 31 16.40 19.32 6.75
CA VAL A 31 15.91 18.24 7.62
C VAL A 31 14.84 18.78 8.55
N LEU A 32 13.71 18.09 8.62
CA LEU A 32 12.67 18.27 9.62
C LEU A 32 12.73 17.07 10.60
N LEU A 33 13.20 17.34 11.82
CA LEU A 33 13.36 16.31 12.84
C LEU A 33 12.08 16.14 13.64
N ILE A 34 11.52 14.92 13.67
CA ILE A 34 10.23 14.61 14.30
C ILE A 34 10.43 13.57 15.40
N ASP A 35 10.07 13.90 16.64
CA ASP A 35 10.16 12.99 17.78
C ASP A 35 8.93 12.10 17.93
N LEU A 36 9.15 10.80 17.99
CA LEU A 36 8.15 9.79 18.30
C LEU A 36 8.42 9.09 19.64
N GLY A 37 9.32 9.62 20.44
CA GLY A 37 9.72 9.07 21.73
C GLY A 37 8.59 9.08 22.76
N THR A 38 8.56 8.08 23.64
CA THR A 38 7.55 7.95 24.70
C THR A 38 8.14 7.63 26.07
N GLY A 39 9.47 7.53 26.17
CA GLY A 39 10.16 7.07 27.38
C GLY A 39 10.72 8.18 28.24
N GLY A 40 11.50 9.06 27.67
CA GLY A 40 12.23 10.11 28.38
C GLY A 40 12.33 11.39 27.57
N ASP A 41 13.13 12.34 28.02
CA ASP A 41 13.39 13.54 27.26
C ASP A 41 14.24 13.22 26.02
N PRO A 42 14.01 13.92 24.89
CA PRO A 42 14.77 13.68 23.67
C PRO A 42 16.25 14.08 23.88
N GLU A 43 17.19 13.24 23.39
CA GLU A 43 18.63 13.50 23.47
C GLU A 43 19.07 14.68 22.57
N ILE A 44 18.25 15.05 21.60
CA ILE A 44 18.46 16.17 20.67
C ILE A 44 17.15 16.94 20.51
N THR A 45 17.22 18.23 20.23
CA THR A 45 16.04 19.08 20.05
C THR A 45 15.33 18.74 18.74
N PRO A 46 14.07 18.27 18.76
CA PRO A 46 13.27 18.06 17.55
C PRO A 46 12.73 19.40 16.99
N ASP A 47 12.41 19.42 15.70
CA ASP A 47 11.65 20.51 15.08
C ASP A 47 10.14 20.36 15.36
N ILE A 48 9.67 19.11 15.46
CA ILE A 48 8.32 18.75 15.90
C ILE A 48 8.44 17.77 17.04
N ASP A 49 7.95 18.15 18.20
CA ASP A 49 8.05 17.31 19.39
C ASP A 49 6.92 16.25 19.46
N ARG A 50 7.09 15.27 20.33
CA ARG A 50 6.17 14.17 20.51
C ARG A 50 4.75 14.59 20.96
N PHE A 51 4.65 15.74 21.67
CA PHE A 51 3.37 16.25 22.11
C PHE A 51 2.61 16.91 20.96
N ASP A 52 3.31 17.62 20.06
CA ASP A 52 2.75 18.15 18.82
C ASP A 52 2.28 17.02 17.90
N VAL A 53 3.08 15.92 17.81
CA VAL A 53 2.67 14.73 17.06
C VAL A 53 1.39 14.13 17.62
N ALA A 54 1.30 13.96 18.94
CA ALA A 54 0.10 13.42 19.60
C ALA A 54 -1.11 14.35 19.43
N ALA A 55 -0.92 15.66 19.60
CA ALA A 55 -1.97 16.66 19.47
C ALA A 55 -2.57 16.69 18.04
N ALA A 56 -1.78 16.37 17.00
CA ALA A 56 -2.28 16.29 15.63
C ALA A 56 -3.37 15.21 15.45
N ALA A 57 -3.46 14.25 16.36
CA ALA A 57 -4.48 13.20 16.39
C ALA A 57 -5.44 13.32 17.60
N ASP A 58 -5.54 14.50 18.21
CA ASP A 58 -6.35 14.78 19.39
C ASP A 58 -6.02 13.86 20.59
N LEU A 59 -4.75 13.48 20.74
CA LEU A 59 -4.28 12.61 21.82
C LEU A 59 -3.53 13.39 22.89
N ASP A 60 -3.84 13.12 24.16
CA ASP A 60 -3.09 13.63 25.32
C ASP A 60 -2.00 12.62 25.69
N LEU A 61 -0.80 12.85 25.16
CA LEU A 61 0.36 11.99 25.40
C LEU A 61 0.83 12.04 26.85
N GLN A 62 0.72 13.20 27.54
CA GLN A 62 1.14 13.31 28.93
C GLN A 62 0.35 12.37 29.84
N THR A 63 -0.96 12.37 29.70
CA THR A 63 -1.83 11.42 30.43
C THR A 63 -1.45 9.96 30.19
N LEU A 64 -1.02 9.61 28.98
CA LEU A 64 -0.57 8.25 28.66
C LEU A 64 0.79 7.93 29.30
N ILE A 65 1.73 8.87 29.29
CA ILE A 65 3.06 8.73 29.94
C ILE A 65 2.90 8.55 31.44
N ASP A 66 2.02 9.32 32.08
CA ASP A 66 1.77 9.27 33.52
C ASP A 66 1.23 7.91 33.99
N LYS A 67 0.55 7.17 33.11
CA LYS A 67 0.15 5.77 33.38
C LYS A 67 1.31 4.79 33.39
N GLN A 68 2.48 5.18 32.91
CA GLN A 68 3.68 4.34 32.77
C GLN A 68 3.47 3.07 31.93
N ASP A 69 2.46 3.05 31.05
CA ASP A 69 2.25 1.98 30.07
C ASP A 69 2.87 2.33 28.73
N ARG A 70 4.09 1.82 28.53
CA ARG A 70 4.83 2.03 27.27
C ARG A 70 4.08 1.47 26.05
N GLY A 71 3.30 0.40 26.24
CA GLY A 71 2.55 -0.23 25.16
C GLY A 71 1.44 0.70 24.66
N GLU A 72 0.65 1.29 25.58
CA GLU A 72 -0.38 2.28 25.24
C GLU A 72 0.23 3.50 24.53
N CYS A 73 1.34 4.03 25.02
CA CYS A 73 2.02 5.16 24.39
C CYS A 73 2.46 4.85 22.95
N VAL A 74 3.07 3.69 22.71
CA VAL A 74 3.50 3.25 21.36
C VAL A 74 2.29 3.09 20.43
N VAL A 75 1.19 2.51 20.92
CA VAL A 75 -0.05 2.39 20.14
C VAL A 75 -0.64 3.76 19.81
N ALA A 76 -0.66 4.70 20.75
CA ALA A 76 -1.13 6.06 20.53
C ALA A 76 -0.27 6.77 19.46
N MET A 77 1.04 6.76 19.63
CA MET A 77 1.97 7.38 18.67
C MET A 77 1.91 6.74 17.28
N SER A 78 1.66 5.43 17.19
CA SER A 78 1.47 4.77 15.89
C SER A 78 0.22 5.23 15.13
N LYS A 79 -0.76 5.81 15.83
CA LYS A 79 -1.96 6.44 15.24
C LYS A 79 -1.74 7.92 14.93
N ALA A 80 -0.96 8.61 15.77
CA ALA A 80 -0.72 10.04 15.64
C ALA A 80 0.30 10.37 14.53
N ALA A 81 1.39 9.62 14.45
CA ALA A 81 2.45 9.85 13.47
C ALA A 81 1.95 9.84 12.00
N PRO A 82 1.05 8.95 11.57
CA PRO A 82 0.43 9.04 10.24
C PRO A 82 -0.27 10.36 9.95
N VAL A 83 -0.99 10.91 10.92
CA VAL A 83 -1.79 12.14 10.76
C VAL A 83 -0.88 13.35 10.49
N ILE A 84 0.12 13.55 11.34
CA ILE A 84 1.03 14.68 11.18
C ILE A 84 1.87 14.58 9.91
N VAL A 85 2.35 13.37 9.57
CA VAL A 85 3.20 13.17 8.39
C VAL A 85 2.41 13.35 7.10
N ALA A 86 1.19 12.85 7.02
CA ALA A 86 0.31 13.09 5.87
C ALA A 86 0.06 14.58 5.66
N LYS A 87 -0.28 15.31 6.73
CA LYS A 87 -0.48 16.75 6.69
C LYS A 87 0.77 17.51 6.21
N LEU A 88 1.95 17.16 6.71
CA LEU A 88 3.21 17.79 6.29
C LEU A 88 3.49 17.57 4.81
N ALA A 89 3.19 16.39 4.28
CA ALA A 89 3.35 16.09 2.86
C ALA A 89 2.33 16.85 2.00
N GLU A 90 1.06 16.90 2.40
CA GLU A 90 -0.01 17.66 1.72
C GLU A 90 0.29 19.16 1.67
N GLU A 91 0.89 19.71 2.74
CA GLU A 91 1.33 21.10 2.83
C GLU A 91 2.63 21.37 2.05
N GLY A 92 3.26 20.37 1.44
CA GLY A 92 4.54 20.49 0.74
C GLY A 92 5.71 20.86 1.65
N ARG A 93 5.62 20.54 2.94
CA ARG A 93 6.67 20.83 3.92
C ARG A 93 7.75 19.77 3.99
N ILE A 94 7.49 18.59 3.43
CA ILE A 94 8.44 17.48 3.31
C ILE A 94 8.38 16.89 1.90
N ASP A 95 9.53 16.50 1.37
CA ASP A 95 9.70 15.90 0.05
C ASP A 95 10.15 14.43 0.15
N GLY A 96 10.50 13.97 1.33
CA GLY A 96 10.92 12.60 1.61
C GLY A 96 10.91 12.30 3.09
N ILE A 97 10.96 11.01 3.44
CA ILE A 97 10.91 10.56 4.83
C ILE A 97 11.89 9.41 5.07
N ILE A 98 12.64 9.49 6.18
CA ILE A 98 13.56 8.44 6.60
C ILE A 98 13.49 8.21 8.11
N SER A 99 13.74 6.98 8.52
CA SER A 99 13.87 6.62 9.93
C SER A 99 14.91 5.51 10.15
N LEU A 100 15.39 5.41 11.38
CA LEU A 100 16.25 4.36 11.90
C LEU A 100 15.57 3.65 13.08
N GLY A 101 15.58 2.33 13.14
CA GLY A 101 14.99 1.67 14.30
C GLY A 101 15.17 0.16 14.43
N GLY A 102 14.96 -0.30 15.64
CA GLY A 102 14.66 -1.68 15.97
C GLY A 102 13.16 -1.98 15.77
N GLY A 103 12.63 -3.02 16.42
CA GLY A 103 11.22 -3.45 16.23
C GLY A 103 10.19 -2.36 16.46
N GLY A 104 10.25 -1.66 17.61
CA GLY A 104 9.30 -0.59 17.95
C GLY A 104 9.43 0.63 17.05
N GLY A 105 10.67 1.12 16.82
CA GLY A 105 10.92 2.24 15.92
C GLY A 105 10.48 1.94 14.48
N THR A 106 10.73 0.72 14.00
CA THR A 106 10.25 0.28 12.68
C THR A 106 8.73 0.32 12.59
N ALA A 107 8.04 -0.21 13.59
CA ALA A 107 6.56 -0.24 13.61
C ALA A 107 5.97 1.19 13.58
N LEU A 108 6.47 2.09 14.42
CA LEU A 108 6.04 3.48 14.49
C LEU A 108 6.28 4.22 13.17
N SER A 109 7.52 4.18 12.69
CA SER A 109 7.92 4.95 11.51
C SER A 109 7.27 4.43 10.23
N THR A 110 7.16 3.11 10.06
CA THR A 110 6.47 2.56 8.88
C THR A 110 4.97 2.79 8.92
N ALA A 111 4.35 2.90 10.11
CA ALA A 111 2.95 3.34 10.22
C ALA A 111 2.78 4.76 9.63
N ALA A 112 3.66 5.69 9.99
CA ALA A 112 3.68 7.03 9.40
C ALA A 112 3.95 7.00 7.88
N MET A 113 4.94 6.23 7.43
CA MET A 113 5.30 6.12 6.02
C MET A 113 4.16 5.55 5.17
N ARG A 114 3.34 4.64 5.71
CA ARG A 114 2.18 4.07 4.98
C ARG A 114 1.05 5.07 4.73
N ALA A 115 1.01 6.19 5.46
CA ALA A 115 0.04 7.25 5.21
C ALA A 115 0.41 8.15 4.02
N LEU A 116 1.64 8.07 3.54
CA LEU A 116 2.12 8.85 2.41
C LEU A 116 1.74 8.21 1.07
N PRO A 117 1.54 9.01 0.01
CA PRO A 117 1.17 8.49 -1.29
C PRO A 117 2.25 7.58 -1.90
N LEU A 118 1.85 6.76 -2.86
CA LEU A 118 2.80 6.00 -3.70
C LEU A 118 3.67 6.99 -4.49
N GLY A 119 4.96 6.65 -4.66
CA GLY A 119 5.93 7.54 -5.30
C GLY A 119 6.60 8.54 -4.37
N PHE A 120 6.04 8.83 -3.19
CA PHE A 120 6.70 9.68 -2.19
C PHE A 120 7.96 8.96 -1.65
N PRO A 121 9.15 9.58 -1.63
CA PRO A 121 10.40 8.96 -1.16
C PRO A 121 10.34 8.51 0.30
N LYS A 122 10.43 7.18 0.55
CA LYS A 122 10.32 6.57 1.89
C LYS A 122 11.44 5.56 2.10
N LEU A 123 12.23 5.75 3.16
CA LEU A 123 13.33 4.83 3.50
C LEU A 123 13.32 4.48 4.99
N MET A 124 13.26 3.20 5.31
CA MET A 124 13.38 2.69 6.68
C MET A 124 14.64 1.87 6.86
N VAL A 125 15.56 2.30 7.73
CA VAL A 125 16.71 1.50 8.15
C VAL A 125 16.32 0.70 9.39
N SER A 126 16.30 -0.63 9.28
CA SER A 126 15.74 -1.49 10.31
C SER A 126 16.60 -2.71 10.62
N THR A 127 16.62 -3.08 11.90
CA THR A 127 17.16 -4.38 12.34
C THR A 127 16.34 -5.56 11.80
N LEU A 128 15.10 -5.32 11.38
CA LEU A 128 14.15 -6.33 10.90
C LEU A 128 14.07 -6.43 9.38
N ALA A 129 14.82 -5.59 8.65
CA ALA A 129 14.71 -5.50 7.19
C ALA A 129 15.10 -6.78 6.43
N SER A 130 15.81 -7.71 7.04
CA SER A 130 16.15 -9.02 6.45
C SER A 130 15.14 -10.13 6.76
N GLY A 131 14.08 -9.82 7.53
CA GLY A 131 13.03 -10.77 7.91
C GLY A 131 11.74 -10.58 7.13
N ASN A 132 10.61 -11.00 7.71
CA ASN A 132 9.30 -10.75 7.14
C ASN A 132 8.89 -9.28 7.35
N THR A 133 8.96 -8.49 6.30
CA THR A 133 8.68 -7.06 6.30
C THR A 133 7.28 -6.70 5.81
N ALA A 134 6.49 -7.68 5.36
CA ALA A 134 5.19 -7.45 4.73
C ALA A 134 4.23 -6.60 5.58
N HIS A 135 4.18 -6.85 6.89
CA HIS A 135 3.31 -6.10 7.82
C HIS A 135 3.80 -4.67 8.12
N TYR A 136 5.08 -4.38 7.87
CA TYR A 136 5.64 -3.02 7.98
C TYR A 136 5.41 -2.21 6.70
N ILE A 137 5.64 -2.83 5.55
CA ILE A 137 5.52 -2.19 4.25
C ILE A 137 4.05 -2.04 3.86
N GLY A 138 3.22 -3.07 4.11
CA GLY A 138 1.84 -3.09 3.64
C GLY A 138 1.76 -2.97 2.11
N GLU A 139 0.87 -2.14 1.64
CA GLU A 139 0.62 -1.83 0.23
C GLU A 139 1.33 -0.54 -0.22
N THR A 140 2.54 -0.28 0.30
CA THR A 140 3.31 0.94 -0.02
C THR A 140 4.70 0.60 -0.54
N ASP A 141 5.35 1.57 -1.13
CA ASP A 141 6.67 1.51 -1.74
C ASP A 141 7.80 1.90 -0.78
N ILE A 142 7.71 1.50 0.50
CA ILE A 142 8.74 1.77 1.49
C ILE A 142 10.00 0.96 1.15
N ALA A 143 11.11 1.64 0.88
CA ALA A 143 12.41 1.00 0.80
C ALA A 143 12.90 0.60 2.19
N MET A 144 13.33 -0.65 2.38
CA MET A 144 13.88 -1.12 3.64
C MET A 144 15.36 -1.48 3.50
N MET A 145 16.18 -0.90 4.39
CA MET A 145 17.62 -1.13 4.43
C MET A 145 18.01 -1.83 5.74
N PRO A 146 18.70 -2.98 5.69
CA PRO A 146 19.19 -3.64 6.90
C PRO A 146 20.20 -2.77 7.64
N SER A 147 20.04 -2.60 8.96
CA SER A 147 20.98 -1.87 9.79
C SER A 147 22.28 -2.64 10.04
N ILE A 148 22.29 -3.95 9.78
CA ILE A 148 23.38 -4.92 9.99
C ILE A 148 23.66 -5.16 11.48
N VAL A 149 23.79 -4.11 12.24
CA VAL A 149 23.94 -4.13 13.72
C VAL A 149 22.73 -3.46 14.35
N ASP A 150 22.57 -3.62 15.65
CA ASP A 150 21.51 -2.90 16.35
C ASP A 150 21.68 -1.38 16.19
N VAL A 151 20.55 -0.67 16.12
CA VAL A 151 20.51 0.79 16.08
C VAL A 151 20.72 1.29 17.51
N GLN A 152 21.93 1.10 18.01
CA GLN A 152 22.33 1.53 19.35
C GLN A 152 23.81 1.99 19.35
N GLY A 153 23.98 3.30 19.46
CA GLY A 153 25.28 3.94 19.39
C GLY A 153 25.86 4.02 17.99
N LEU A 154 26.80 4.95 17.84
CA LEU A 154 27.52 5.19 16.58
C LEU A 154 28.84 4.42 16.58
N ASN A 155 28.87 3.32 15.86
CA ASN A 155 30.06 2.49 15.65
C ASN A 155 30.49 2.51 14.16
N ARG A 156 31.61 1.88 13.86
CA ARG A 156 32.16 1.84 12.49
C ARG A 156 31.18 1.28 11.45
N VAL A 157 30.38 0.30 11.81
CA VAL A 157 29.40 -0.33 10.90
C VAL A 157 28.17 0.55 10.75
N SER A 158 27.54 0.96 11.88
CA SER A 158 26.33 1.78 11.87
C SER A 158 26.54 3.12 11.16
N LYS A 159 27.67 3.81 11.39
CA LYS A 159 28.02 5.05 10.67
C LYS A 159 28.04 4.84 9.16
N GLY A 160 28.63 3.74 8.68
CA GLY A 160 28.66 3.42 7.26
C GLY A 160 27.27 3.13 6.66
N VAL A 161 26.41 2.45 7.41
CA VAL A 161 25.02 2.19 6.98
C VAL A 161 24.22 3.48 6.95
N PHE A 162 24.26 4.28 8.02
CA PHE A 162 23.49 5.52 8.13
C PHE A 162 23.90 6.57 7.10
N ALA A 163 25.23 6.72 6.84
CA ALA A 163 25.70 7.61 5.78
C ALA A 163 25.22 7.18 4.38
N ARG A 164 25.16 5.86 4.09
CA ARG A 164 24.60 5.35 2.83
C ARG A 164 23.07 5.54 2.76
N ALA A 165 22.38 5.36 3.88
CA ALA A 165 20.94 5.61 3.96
C ALA A 165 20.60 7.08 3.71
N ALA A 166 21.39 8.02 4.28
CA ALA A 166 21.29 9.44 3.96
C ALA A 166 21.49 9.71 2.47
N GLY A 167 22.50 9.09 1.86
CA GLY A 167 22.72 9.20 0.41
C GLY A 167 21.59 8.62 -0.43
N ALA A 168 21.00 7.52 0.01
CA ALA A 168 19.90 6.87 -0.71
C ALA A 168 18.64 7.75 -0.69
N ILE A 169 18.21 8.26 0.47
CA ILE A 169 17.01 9.12 0.55
C ILE A 169 17.21 10.43 -0.21
N CYS A 170 18.39 11.06 -0.15
CA CYS A 170 18.69 12.24 -0.94
C CYS A 170 18.59 11.93 -2.44
N GLY A 171 19.15 10.80 -2.91
CA GLY A 171 19.02 10.39 -4.31
C GLY A 171 17.60 10.06 -4.73
N MET A 172 16.77 9.50 -3.83
CA MET A 172 15.34 9.27 -4.11
C MET A 172 14.58 10.59 -4.29
N VAL A 173 14.88 11.60 -3.47
CA VAL A 173 14.24 12.92 -3.55
C VAL A 173 14.71 13.70 -4.78
N ASP A 174 15.99 13.57 -5.15
CA ASP A 174 16.57 14.24 -6.31
C ASP A 174 16.21 13.57 -7.65
N ALA A 175 15.70 12.34 -7.60
CA ALA A 175 15.32 11.59 -8.79
C ALA A 175 14.19 12.31 -9.53
N LYS A 176 14.51 12.79 -10.74
CA LYS A 176 13.52 13.38 -11.64
C LYS A 176 13.03 12.29 -12.59
N VAL A 177 11.74 12.09 -12.59
CA VAL A 177 11.07 11.23 -13.58
C VAL A 177 10.46 12.18 -14.61
N ASP A 178 10.77 11.98 -15.88
CA ASP A 178 10.04 12.63 -16.95
C ASP A 178 8.67 11.95 -17.04
N GLU A 179 7.65 12.62 -16.57
CA GLU A 179 6.29 12.06 -16.53
C GLU A 179 5.68 11.93 -17.95
N GLY A 180 6.33 12.49 -18.96
CA GLY A 180 5.86 12.45 -20.35
C GLY A 180 4.44 13.00 -20.50
N ASP A 181 3.73 12.54 -21.54
CA ASP A 181 2.29 12.80 -21.68
C ASP A 181 1.51 11.90 -20.70
N THR A 182 1.01 12.49 -19.62
CA THR A 182 0.18 11.76 -18.63
C THR A 182 -1.12 11.29 -19.29
N LYS A 183 -1.20 9.98 -19.56
CA LYS A 183 -2.41 9.34 -20.06
C LYS A 183 -3.32 8.93 -18.90
N PRO A 184 -4.64 8.90 -19.11
CA PRO A 184 -5.54 8.34 -18.10
C PRO A 184 -5.23 6.86 -17.85
N LEU A 185 -5.25 6.47 -16.57
CA LEU A 185 -4.83 5.13 -16.13
C LEU A 185 -5.97 4.12 -16.16
N ILE A 186 -5.72 2.94 -16.70
CA ILE A 186 -6.53 1.74 -16.48
C ILE A 186 -5.71 0.76 -15.64
N VAL A 187 -6.30 0.28 -14.55
CA VAL A 187 -5.68 -0.77 -13.73
C VAL A 187 -6.31 -2.13 -14.05
N CYS A 188 -5.45 -3.15 -14.16
CA CYS A 188 -5.84 -4.51 -14.50
C CYS A 188 -5.34 -5.49 -13.44
N SER A 189 -6.16 -6.48 -13.07
CA SER A 189 -5.70 -7.61 -12.26
C SER A 189 -5.28 -8.77 -13.16
N MET A 190 -4.17 -9.43 -12.82
CA MET A 190 -3.63 -10.57 -13.56
C MET A 190 -3.18 -11.68 -12.62
N PHE A 191 -3.35 -12.91 -13.04
CA PHE A 191 -2.71 -14.10 -12.49
C PHE A 191 -2.46 -15.08 -13.62
N GLY A 192 -1.59 -16.09 -13.45
CA GLY A 192 -1.11 -16.94 -14.54
C GLY A 192 -2.13 -17.42 -15.57
N ASN A 193 -3.35 -17.74 -15.14
CA ASN A 193 -4.43 -18.21 -16.02
C ASN A 193 -5.24 -17.10 -16.73
N THR A 194 -5.01 -15.83 -16.41
CA THR A 194 -5.63 -14.67 -17.07
C THR A 194 -4.63 -13.81 -17.82
N THR A 195 -3.36 -14.22 -17.87
CA THR A 195 -2.29 -13.49 -18.56
C THR A 195 -2.64 -13.22 -20.01
N ASP A 196 -3.06 -14.25 -20.76
CA ASP A 196 -3.43 -14.10 -22.17
C ASP A 196 -4.55 -13.07 -22.39
N CYS A 197 -5.50 -12.99 -21.44
CA CYS A 197 -6.59 -12.00 -21.50
C CYS A 197 -6.04 -10.57 -21.36
N ILE A 198 -5.13 -10.35 -20.42
CA ILE A 198 -4.51 -9.04 -20.19
C ILE A 198 -3.60 -8.67 -21.36
N ASP A 199 -2.80 -9.61 -21.86
CA ASP A 199 -1.90 -9.38 -23.00
C ASP A 199 -2.67 -8.98 -24.28
N HIS A 200 -3.89 -9.51 -24.47
CA HIS A 200 -4.76 -9.09 -25.57
C HIS A 200 -5.47 -7.75 -25.31
N ALA A 201 -5.85 -7.45 -24.08
CA ALA A 201 -6.58 -6.23 -23.73
C ALA A 201 -5.67 -5.00 -23.69
N THR A 202 -4.43 -5.14 -23.21
CA THR A 202 -3.48 -4.04 -23.02
C THR A 202 -3.28 -3.21 -24.31
N PRO A 203 -2.93 -3.78 -25.48
CA PRO A 203 -2.75 -3.00 -26.69
C PRO A 203 -4.03 -2.31 -27.17
N ILE A 204 -5.21 -2.83 -26.84
CA ILE A 204 -6.50 -2.21 -27.16
C ILE A 204 -6.68 -0.94 -26.32
N PHE A 205 -6.39 -0.99 -25.03
CA PHE A 205 -6.46 0.17 -24.15
C PHE A 205 -5.41 1.22 -24.51
N GLU A 206 -4.18 0.82 -24.80
CA GLU A 206 -3.10 1.71 -25.22
C GLU A 206 -3.42 2.41 -26.53
N ALA A 207 -3.99 1.69 -27.51
CA ALA A 207 -4.45 2.28 -28.78
C ALA A 207 -5.60 3.26 -28.57
N ALA A 208 -6.39 3.10 -27.52
CA ALA A 208 -7.45 4.02 -27.12
C ALA A 208 -6.94 5.22 -26.31
N GLY A 209 -5.62 5.33 -26.08
CA GLY A 209 -4.98 6.47 -25.41
C GLY A 209 -4.86 6.34 -23.91
N TYR A 210 -4.98 5.12 -23.35
CA TYR A 210 -4.80 4.87 -21.92
C TYR A 210 -3.38 4.33 -21.61
N GLU A 211 -2.94 4.54 -20.40
CA GLU A 211 -1.84 3.80 -19.80
C GLU A 211 -2.41 2.63 -19.00
N VAL A 212 -1.77 1.46 -19.06
CA VAL A 212 -2.26 0.23 -18.41
C VAL A 212 -1.30 -0.21 -17.32
N LEU A 213 -1.79 -0.28 -16.08
CA LEU A 213 -1.05 -0.83 -14.95
C LEU A 213 -1.61 -2.20 -14.60
N VAL A 214 -0.72 -3.20 -14.54
CA VAL A 214 -1.10 -4.59 -14.27
C VAL A 214 -0.67 -5.00 -12.88
N PHE A 215 -1.62 -5.44 -12.05
CA PHE A 215 -1.39 -5.91 -10.69
C PHE A 215 -1.51 -7.42 -10.61
N HIS A 216 -0.50 -8.06 -10.05
CA HIS A 216 -0.53 -9.50 -9.85
C HIS A 216 -1.43 -9.86 -8.66
N ALA A 217 -2.53 -10.58 -8.92
CA ALA A 217 -3.57 -10.91 -7.93
C ALA A 217 -3.09 -11.97 -6.92
N THR A 218 -2.22 -11.56 -5.99
CA THR A 218 -1.55 -12.37 -4.97
C THR A 218 -1.85 -11.90 -3.53
N GLY A 219 -3.00 -11.27 -3.32
CA GLY A 219 -3.38 -10.65 -2.06
C GLY A 219 -2.82 -9.23 -1.94
N THR A 220 -1.51 -9.07 -1.88
CA THR A 220 -0.88 -7.75 -1.85
C THR A 220 -1.17 -6.95 -3.12
N GLY A 221 -1.10 -7.59 -4.30
CA GLY A 221 -1.36 -6.91 -5.57
C GLY A 221 -2.78 -6.36 -5.67
N GLY A 222 -3.79 -7.13 -5.27
CA GLY A 222 -5.17 -6.66 -5.22
C GLY A 222 -5.36 -5.50 -4.25
N ARG A 223 -4.78 -5.57 -3.05
CA ARG A 223 -4.82 -4.45 -2.08
C ARG A 223 -4.13 -3.19 -2.60
N THR A 224 -2.96 -3.34 -3.25
CA THR A 224 -2.25 -2.20 -3.85
C THR A 224 -3.07 -1.56 -4.97
N MET A 225 -3.72 -2.37 -5.81
CA MET A 225 -4.63 -1.90 -6.86
C MET A 225 -5.81 -1.12 -6.26
N GLU A 226 -6.47 -1.65 -5.22
CA GLU A 226 -7.56 -0.96 -4.51
C GLU A 226 -7.09 0.39 -3.94
N LYS A 227 -5.92 0.43 -3.29
CA LYS A 227 -5.34 1.67 -2.76
C LYS A 227 -5.07 2.70 -3.85
N LEU A 228 -4.58 2.29 -5.01
CA LEU A 228 -4.37 3.19 -6.14
C LEU A 228 -5.71 3.72 -6.70
N ILE A 229 -6.75 2.90 -6.76
CA ILE A 229 -8.09 3.33 -7.16
C ILE A 229 -8.62 4.39 -6.17
N GLU A 230 -8.46 4.16 -4.87
CA GLU A 230 -8.89 5.09 -3.81
C GLU A 230 -8.16 6.44 -3.86
N SER A 231 -6.94 6.50 -4.40
CA SER A 231 -6.18 7.74 -4.56
C SER A 231 -6.77 8.71 -5.60
N GLY A 232 -7.74 8.25 -6.41
CA GLY A 232 -8.38 9.05 -7.45
C GLY A 232 -7.58 9.19 -8.75
N SER A 233 -6.44 8.49 -8.87
CA SER A 233 -5.57 8.55 -10.05
C SER A 233 -6.02 7.63 -11.20
N VAL A 234 -7.03 6.77 -10.97
CA VAL A 234 -7.46 5.72 -11.89
C VAL A 234 -8.72 6.14 -12.64
N SER A 235 -8.70 5.98 -13.96
CA SER A 235 -9.83 6.30 -14.85
C SER A 235 -10.74 5.09 -15.16
N GLY A 236 -10.21 3.87 -15.01
CA GLY A 236 -10.98 2.64 -15.27
C GLY A 236 -10.32 1.40 -14.65
N VAL A 237 -11.13 0.40 -14.36
CA VAL A 237 -10.71 -0.87 -13.76
C VAL A 237 -11.12 -2.04 -14.65
N PHE A 238 -10.16 -2.89 -15.01
CA PHE A 238 -10.37 -4.14 -15.72
C PHE A 238 -9.94 -5.31 -14.84
N ASP A 239 -10.84 -5.75 -13.96
CA ASP A 239 -10.57 -6.75 -12.93
C ASP A 239 -11.06 -8.13 -13.34
N VAL A 240 -10.22 -8.84 -14.07
CA VAL A 240 -10.55 -10.16 -14.63
C VAL A 240 -10.01 -11.33 -13.80
N THR A 241 -9.37 -11.02 -12.66
CA THR A 241 -8.74 -12.03 -11.81
C THR A 241 -9.21 -11.90 -10.37
N THR A 242 -10.28 -12.60 -10.05
CA THR A 242 -10.93 -12.53 -8.74
C THR A 242 -10.56 -13.71 -7.81
N THR A 243 -9.41 -14.35 -8.05
CA THR A 243 -8.94 -15.50 -7.24
C THR A 243 -8.72 -15.15 -5.76
N GLU A 244 -8.37 -13.89 -5.48
CA GLU A 244 -8.20 -13.37 -4.12
C GLU A 244 -9.48 -13.49 -3.28
N TRP A 245 -10.66 -13.40 -3.92
CA TRP A 245 -11.94 -13.66 -3.26
C TRP A 245 -12.16 -15.14 -2.95
N ALA A 246 -11.68 -16.04 -3.81
CA ALA A 246 -11.73 -17.47 -3.49
C ALA A 246 -10.85 -17.77 -2.27
N ASP A 247 -9.70 -17.16 -2.19
CA ASP A 247 -8.80 -17.30 -1.04
C ASP A 247 -9.37 -16.67 0.22
N GLU A 248 -10.03 -15.52 0.14
CA GLU A 248 -10.72 -14.90 1.28
C GLU A 248 -11.82 -15.82 1.83
N LEU A 249 -12.68 -16.37 0.97
CA LEU A 249 -13.79 -17.22 1.38
C LEU A 249 -13.35 -18.61 1.89
N CYS A 250 -12.26 -19.13 1.35
CA CYS A 250 -11.79 -20.49 1.63
C CYS A 250 -10.59 -20.53 2.60
N GLY A 251 -10.12 -19.39 3.08
CA GLY A 251 -8.93 -19.31 3.94
C GLY A 251 -7.63 -19.64 3.19
N GLY A 252 -7.53 -19.27 1.93
CA GLY A 252 -6.32 -19.37 1.11
C GLY A 252 -5.26 -18.34 1.51
N THR A 253 -4.09 -18.44 0.90
CA THR A 253 -2.92 -17.63 1.28
C THR A 253 -2.83 -16.28 0.55
N LEU A 254 -3.56 -16.11 -0.53
CA LEU A 254 -3.53 -14.93 -1.38
C LEU A 254 -4.77 -14.05 -1.21
N SER A 255 -5.40 -14.07 -0.04
CA SER A 255 -6.53 -13.18 0.26
C SER A 255 -6.10 -11.71 0.19
N ALA A 256 -6.90 -10.89 -0.46
CA ALA A 256 -6.79 -9.44 -0.44
C ALA A 256 -7.72 -8.78 0.60
N GLY A 257 -8.40 -9.57 1.41
CA GLY A 257 -9.33 -9.13 2.43
C GLY A 257 -10.77 -8.95 1.96
N PRO A 258 -11.70 -8.72 2.89
CA PRO A 258 -13.14 -8.70 2.63
C PRO A 258 -13.61 -7.47 1.84
N THR A 259 -12.80 -6.42 1.70
CA THR A 259 -13.13 -5.18 0.97
C THR A 259 -12.67 -5.20 -0.50
N ARG A 260 -12.06 -6.28 -0.95
CA ARG A 260 -11.63 -6.45 -2.34
C ARG A 260 -12.81 -6.28 -3.30
N LEU A 261 -12.66 -5.48 -4.36
CA LEU A 261 -13.65 -5.03 -5.34
C LEU A 261 -14.55 -3.86 -4.90
N GLU A 262 -14.27 -3.22 -3.77
CA GLU A 262 -15.10 -2.10 -3.29
C GLU A 262 -14.57 -0.72 -3.72
N ALA A 263 -13.25 -0.58 -3.92
CA ALA A 263 -12.62 0.72 -4.17
C ALA A 263 -13.16 1.42 -5.42
N ALA A 264 -13.36 0.69 -6.52
CA ALA A 264 -13.91 1.27 -7.75
C ALA A 264 -15.32 1.85 -7.53
N GLY A 265 -16.16 1.12 -6.80
CA GLY A 265 -17.52 1.59 -6.44
C GLY A 265 -17.50 2.81 -5.52
N LYS A 266 -16.64 2.83 -4.51
CA LYS A 266 -16.46 3.95 -3.58
C LYS A 266 -15.92 5.20 -4.29
N ALA A 267 -14.95 5.04 -5.18
CA ALA A 267 -14.34 6.13 -5.93
C ALA A 267 -15.18 6.59 -7.14
N GLY A 268 -16.26 5.88 -7.49
CA GLY A 268 -17.07 6.18 -8.67
C GLY A 268 -16.35 5.89 -10.00
N VAL A 269 -15.35 5.00 -10.00
CA VAL A 269 -14.57 4.63 -11.17
C VAL A 269 -15.26 3.48 -11.93
N PRO A 270 -15.41 3.58 -13.28
CA PRO A 270 -15.96 2.49 -14.08
C PRO A 270 -15.14 1.21 -13.94
N ALA A 271 -15.81 0.08 -13.69
CA ALA A 271 -15.14 -1.20 -13.52
C ALA A 271 -15.81 -2.30 -14.34
N VAL A 272 -14.99 -3.09 -15.02
CA VAL A 272 -15.36 -4.36 -15.63
C VAL A 272 -14.77 -5.47 -14.77
N VAL A 273 -15.61 -6.30 -14.19
CA VAL A 273 -15.20 -7.41 -13.32
C VAL A 273 -15.62 -8.73 -13.93
N SER A 274 -14.69 -9.68 -13.99
CA SER A 274 -14.97 -11.06 -14.39
C SER A 274 -14.71 -12.02 -13.22
N PRO A 275 -15.62 -13.00 -12.96
CA PRO A 275 -15.38 -14.02 -11.95
C PRO A 275 -14.36 -15.08 -12.40
N ALA A 276 -13.57 -14.79 -13.41
CA ALA A 276 -12.52 -15.70 -13.90
C ALA A 276 -11.49 -15.97 -12.81
N ALA A 277 -10.96 -17.20 -12.78
CA ALA A 277 -10.00 -17.68 -11.80
C ALA A 277 -10.50 -17.80 -10.34
N SER A 278 -11.76 -17.53 -10.05
CA SER A 278 -12.31 -17.64 -8.69
C SER A 278 -12.59 -19.09 -8.22
N THR A 279 -12.24 -20.09 -9.03
CA THR A 279 -12.60 -21.50 -8.75
C THR A 279 -11.51 -22.29 -8.02
N TRP A 280 -10.31 -21.74 -7.80
CA TRP A 280 -9.20 -22.44 -7.17
C TRP A 280 -8.59 -21.58 -6.07
N PRO A 281 -8.84 -21.90 -4.78
CA PRO A 281 -8.07 -21.30 -3.72
C PRO A 281 -6.62 -21.76 -3.84
N THR A 282 -5.70 -20.81 -3.78
CA THR A 282 -4.25 -21.09 -3.72
C THR A 282 -3.94 -21.66 -2.34
N SER A 283 -3.93 -22.98 -2.23
CA SER A 283 -3.85 -23.64 -0.94
C SER A 283 -2.44 -23.76 -0.39
N ALA A 284 -2.29 -23.36 0.84
CA ALA A 284 -1.49 -24.11 1.79
C ALA A 284 -2.40 -25.24 2.35
N ARG A 285 -1.99 -26.50 2.24
CA ARG A 285 -2.57 -27.69 2.85
C ARG A 285 -4.09 -27.88 2.68
N ARG A 286 -4.46 -28.95 1.97
CA ARG A 286 -5.80 -29.55 1.98
C ARG A 286 -6.30 -29.76 3.44
N LYS A 287 -6.93 -28.76 4.02
CA LYS A 287 -7.97 -29.01 5.00
C LYS A 287 -9.18 -29.38 4.17
N ALA A 288 -9.65 -30.62 4.31
CA ALA A 288 -10.80 -31.12 3.60
C ALA A 288 -11.95 -30.09 3.68
N PHE A 289 -12.46 -29.68 2.51
CA PHE A 289 -13.70 -28.91 2.45
C PHE A 289 -14.77 -29.64 3.24
N PRO A 290 -15.54 -28.97 4.10
CA PRO A 290 -16.71 -29.59 4.66
C PRO A 290 -17.63 -29.98 3.49
N PRO A 291 -18.21 -31.20 3.50
CA PRO A 291 -18.92 -31.78 2.35
C PRO A 291 -20.18 -31.02 1.90
N ASN A 292 -20.51 -29.89 2.52
CA ASN A 292 -21.70 -29.07 2.25
C ASN A 292 -21.42 -27.61 1.93
N SER A 293 -20.21 -27.21 1.55
CA SER A 293 -19.99 -25.84 1.12
C SER A 293 -20.61 -25.61 -0.27
N ARG A 294 -21.82 -25.07 -0.29
CA ARG A 294 -22.46 -24.51 -1.50
C ARG A 294 -21.73 -23.23 -1.92
N ALA A 295 -20.48 -23.33 -2.29
CA ALA A 295 -19.67 -22.22 -2.77
C ALA A 295 -20.16 -21.64 -4.14
N ALA A 296 -21.09 -22.32 -4.78
CA ALA A 296 -21.60 -21.92 -6.09
C ALA A 296 -22.66 -20.80 -6.06
N THR A 297 -23.11 -20.35 -4.88
CA THR A 297 -24.23 -19.39 -4.79
C THR A 297 -23.83 -17.95 -4.52
N SER A 298 -22.54 -17.67 -4.23
CA SER A 298 -22.11 -16.32 -3.84
C SER A 298 -21.80 -15.39 -5.02
N THR A 299 -21.54 -15.91 -6.22
CA THR A 299 -21.26 -15.09 -7.41
C THR A 299 -22.42 -14.15 -7.76
N SER A 300 -23.67 -14.58 -7.52
CA SER A 300 -24.85 -13.75 -7.77
C SER A 300 -25.02 -12.62 -6.76
N THR A 301 -24.48 -12.77 -5.55
CA THR A 301 -24.56 -11.74 -4.50
C THR A 301 -23.50 -10.67 -4.73
N ILE A 302 -22.29 -11.05 -5.14
CA ILE A 302 -21.22 -10.11 -5.50
C ILE A 302 -21.63 -9.26 -6.71
N LEU A 303 -22.20 -9.86 -7.74
CA LEU A 303 -22.68 -9.14 -8.92
C LEU A 303 -23.89 -8.21 -8.63
N ARG A 304 -24.68 -8.47 -7.59
CA ARG A 304 -25.78 -7.58 -7.19
C ARG A 304 -25.32 -6.35 -6.44
N SER A 305 -24.22 -6.42 -5.71
CA SER A 305 -23.65 -5.25 -5.01
C SER A 305 -22.89 -4.29 -5.95
N LEU A 306 -22.49 -4.77 -7.13
CA LEU A 306 -21.82 -3.97 -8.17
C LEU A 306 -22.80 -3.23 -9.11
N SER A 307 -24.12 -3.24 -8.83
CA SER A 307 -25.10 -2.56 -9.67
C SER A 307 -24.98 -1.03 -9.53
N CYS A 308 -24.22 -0.46 -10.46
CA CYS A 308 -24.38 0.87 -11.05
C CYS A 308 -24.73 2.03 -10.11
N ALA A 309 -23.75 2.73 -9.61
CA ALA A 309 -23.88 4.16 -9.42
C ALA A 309 -23.98 4.84 -10.82
N PRO A 310 -24.89 5.79 -11.04
CA PRO A 310 -24.95 6.53 -12.29
C PRO A 310 -23.62 7.30 -12.50
N PRO A 311 -23.12 7.44 -13.75
CA PRO A 311 -21.88 8.12 -14.02
C PRO A 311 -21.93 9.55 -13.51
N PRO A 312 -20.82 10.11 -12.99
CA PRO A 312 -20.77 11.47 -12.49
C PRO A 312 -21.18 12.45 -13.58
N ARG A 313 -21.78 13.60 -13.20
CA ARG A 313 -22.35 14.60 -14.13
C ARG A 313 -21.36 15.13 -15.17
N ASN A 314 -20.06 14.97 -14.94
CA ASN A 314 -18.97 15.42 -15.80
C ASN A 314 -18.33 14.31 -16.64
N ALA A 315 -18.95 13.12 -16.72
CA ALA A 315 -18.44 12.05 -17.54
C ALA A 315 -18.45 12.44 -19.05
N PRO A 316 -17.39 12.08 -19.81
CA PRO A 316 -17.31 12.36 -21.25
C PRO A 316 -18.48 11.73 -22.01
N ASN A 317 -18.86 12.31 -23.16
CA ASN A 317 -20.06 11.93 -23.92
C ASN A 317 -20.17 10.44 -24.30
N TRP A 318 -19.05 9.74 -24.46
CA TRP A 318 -19.06 8.30 -24.73
C TRP A 318 -19.57 7.46 -23.53
N ALA A 319 -19.41 7.94 -22.29
CA ALA A 319 -19.89 7.28 -21.08
C ALA A 319 -21.41 7.49 -20.85
N ARG A 320 -22.03 8.40 -21.61
CA ARG A 320 -23.46 8.73 -21.51
C ARG A 320 -24.33 8.07 -22.58
N SER A 321 -23.72 7.50 -23.62
CA SER A 321 -24.43 6.72 -24.62
C SER A 321 -24.76 5.34 -24.04
N SER A 322 -25.96 5.16 -23.53
CA SER A 322 -26.48 3.84 -23.17
C SER A 322 -26.37 2.95 -24.41
N PRO A 323 -25.59 1.84 -24.39
CA PRO A 323 -25.68 0.86 -25.44
C PRO A 323 -27.13 0.28 -25.37
N LYS A 324 -27.81 0.24 -26.49
CA LYS A 324 -29.07 -0.52 -26.64
C LYS A 324 -28.79 -1.91 -26.06
N LYS A 325 -29.60 -2.33 -25.07
CA LYS A 325 -29.50 -3.65 -24.42
C LYS A 325 -29.28 -4.70 -25.51
N PRO A 326 -28.17 -5.45 -25.50
CA PRO A 326 -28.09 -6.61 -26.37
C PRO A 326 -29.13 -7.61 -25.88
N THR A 327 -29.97 -8.05 -26.78
CA THR A 327 -30.88 -9.16 -26.55
C THR A 327 -29.99 -10.40 -26.38
N LEU A 328 -29.75 -10.80 -25.15
CA LEU A 328 -29.01 -12.02 -24.85
C LEU A 328 -29.90 -13.21 -25.27
N THR A 329 -29.61 -13.80 -26.40
CA THR A 329 -30.09 -15.14 -26.74
C THR A 329 -29.41 -16.13 -25.80
N PRO A 330 -30.12 -16.98 -25.07
CA PRO A 330 -29.49 -17.93 -24.16
C PRO A 330 -28.66 -18.94 -24.95
N VAL A 331 -27.34 -18.90 -24.77
CA VAL A 331 -26.45 -19.93 -25.28
C VAL A 331 -26.65 -21.19 -24.46
N ARG A 332 -27.25 -22.19 -25.06
CA ARG A 332 -27.43 -23.54 -24.49
C ARG A 332 -26.07 -24.23 -24.50
N TRP A 333 -25.44 -24.36 -23.36
CA TRP A 333 -24.28 -25.22 -23.21
C TRP A 333 -24.67 -26.67 -23.28
N ARG A 334 -24.17 -27.39 -24.31
CA ARG A 334 -24.24 -28.87 -24.35
C ARG A 334 -23.08 -29.39 -23.50
N SER A 335 -23.40 -30.09 -22.42
CA SER A 335 -22.44 -30.88 -21.66
C SER A 335 -22.05 -32.11 -22.49
N SER A 336 -20.85 -32.13 -23.04
CA SER A 336 -20.25 -33.37 -23.56
C SER A 336 -19.51 -34.07 -22.41
N SER A 337 -20.13 -35.08 -21.85
CA SER A 337 -19.48 -36.04 -20.96
C SER A 337 -18.50 -36.90 -21.76
N PRO A 338 -17.26 -37.12 -21.35
CA PRO A 338 -16.40 -38.12 -21.97
C PRO A 338 -16.92 -39.52 -21.57
N ARG A 339 -17.20 -40.33 -22.58
CA ARG A 339 -17.45 -41.76 -22.42
C ARG A 339 -16.20 -42.42 -21.85
N ALA A 340 -16.36 -43.15 -20.74
CA ALA A 340 -15.36 -44.08 -20.27
C ALA A 340 -15.13 -45.15 -21.34
N ALA A 341 -13.91 -45.31 -21.81
CA ALA A 341 -13.45 -46.46 -22.57
C ALA A 341 -13.06 -47.54 -21.59
N SER A 342 -13.82 -48.62 -21.58
CA SER A 342 -13.46 -49.90 -20.97
C SER A 342 -12.61 -50.69 -21.95
N ALA A 343 -11.39 -51.07 -21.55
CA ALA A 343 -10.71 -52.34 -21.83
C ALA A 343 -9.48 -52.44 -20.92
#